data_0ec1ece4cc58b49b6139467bbcd64b8b
#
_entry.id   0ec1ece4cc58b49b6139467bbcd64b8b
#
_cell.length_a   1.000
_cell.length_b   1.000
_cell.length_c   1.000
_cell.angle_alpha   90.00
_cell.angle_beta   90.00
_cell.angle_gamma   90.00
#
_symmetry.space_group_name_H-M   'P 1'
#
loop_
_entity.id
_entity.type
_entity.pdbx_description
1 polymer ?
#
loop_
_entity_poly.entity_id
_entity_poly.type
_entity_poly.pdbx_seq_one_letter_code
_entity_poly.pdbx_strand_id
1 'polypeptide(L)'
;VKFQSDLYKKARSGSGSPCNAGNLELTWKWTKKKSRKMFARVIPDEAFLVHHWQKDTISIGTVPKEVIEEISEGLYSTDIEVEINEKLIHGGYDLILSVGQVVPHEVVGMANYSKNLFVGVGGRQMINKSHMLSAICGMEKALGVADSPARKVFDYAQQHFLDGKLPLVYIQTVTTLNDDDLKLNGLYVGSSRKPFEKAVELSTELNIVHVERRAKKLVTYLDPDELKTTWVGNKGIYRTRMAVADGGDLIILAPGVKAFGENEEMDKMTRKYGYKGRDYVLDLFNKGAFDNKIMSAAHLIQGSSDGRFTITYCTKPENLSKEEINSVGYEWMDYNEAASLYNPDTLKEGWNTLENGEEIYFVKTPALGLLESRFDFYSNLKLPHIFSLENMGEFLVYLIKFQIRIKPEDLQKQVLYQLRFLRI
;
A
#
# COMPACT_ATOMS: atom_id res chain seq x y z
N VAL A 1 -27.02 -4.85 -15.54
CA VAL A 1 -25.59 -4.68 -15.26
C VAL A 1 -25.48 -3.91 -13.95
N LYS A 2 -24.97 -4.54 -12.90
CA LYS A 2 -24.70 -3.87 -11.62
C LYS A 2 -23.21 -3.54 -11.54
N PHE A 3 -22.89 -2.27 -11.38
CA PHE A 3 -21.52 -1.81 -11.26
C PHE A 3 -21.07 -1.87 -9.80
N GLN A 4 -19.99 -2.59 -9.55
CA GLN A 4 -19.21 -2.41 -8.35
C GLN A 4 -18.14 -1.37 -8.66
N SER A 5 -18.37 -0.15 -8.24
CA SER A 5 -17.35 0.87 -8.28
C SER A 5 -16.62 0.88 -6.94
N ASP A 6 -15.43 0.32 -6.90
CA ASP A 6 -14.43 0.74 -5.91
C ASP A 6 -14.05 2.17 -6.29
N LEU A 7 -14.51 3.10 -5.49
CA LEU A 7 -14.69 4.45 -5.93
C LEU A 7 -13.43 5.26 -5.96
N TYR A 8 -13.13 5.58 -7.12
CA TYR A 8 -12.14 6.43 -7.72
C TYR A 8 -11.93 7.81 -7.11
N LYS A 9 -12.64 8.25 -6.08
CA LYS A 9 -12.49 9.59 -5.55
C LYS A 9 -11.90 9.69 -4.17
N LYS A 10 -11.17 8.66 -3.75
CA LYS A 10 -10.21 8.79 -2.67
C LYS A 10 -8.78 9.09 -3.16
N ALA A 11 -8.56 9.23 -4.45
CA ALA A 11 -7.28 9.73 -4.94
C ALA A 11 -7.02 11.18 -4.51
N ARG A 12 -8.07 11.97 -4.28
CA ARG A 12 -7.93 13.31 -3.68
C ARG A 12 -7.96 13.34 -2.16
N SER A 13 -8.57 12.35 -1.53
CA SER A 13 -8.60 12.26 -0.09
C SER A 13 -7.80 11.06 0.35
N GLY A 14 -6.55 10.98 0.14
CA GLY A 14 -5.57 9.98 0.63
C GLY A 14 -6.02 9.00 1.73
N SER A 15 -7.28 8.93 1.99
CA SER A 15 -7.88 8.20 3.04
C SER A 15 -8.44 6.89 2.55
N GLY A 16 -7.84 5.83 2.88
CA GLY A 16 -8.58 4.63 2.85
C GLY A 16 -7.86 3.38 2.62
N SER A 17 -7.13 3.01 3.59
CA SER A 17 -7.12 1.62 3.96
C SER A 17 -8.58 1.18 4.17
N PRO A 18 -9.05 0.05 3.60
CA PRO A 18 -10.40 -0.48 3.81
C PRO A 18 -10.66 -0.91 5.26
N CYS A 19 -9.78 -0.60 6.16
CA CYS A 19 -9.76 -1.01 7.56
C CYS A 19 -10.63 -0.15 8.47
N ASN A 20 -11.28 0.90 7.98
CA ASN A 20 -12.13 1.76 8.78
C ASN A 20 -13.61 1.40 8.65
N ALA A 21 -14.05 0.42 9.43
CA ALA A 21 -15.47 0.06 9.56
C ALA A 21 -16.36 1.24 10.00
N GLY A 22 -15.81 2.20 10.75
CA GLY A 22 -16.54 3.41 11.17
C GLY A 22 -16.72 4.45 10.07
N ASN A 23 -15.80 4.53 9.12
CA ASN A 23 -15.85 5.48 8.00
C ASN A 23 -16.57 4.97 6.75
N LEU A 24 -16.87 3.67 6.67
CA LEU A 24 -17.63 3.08 5.58
C LEU A 24 -19.01 3.74 5.42
N GLU A 25 -19.68 4.08 6.50
CA GLU A 25 -20.98 4.75 6.47
C GLU A 25 -20.90 6.20 5.95
N LEU A 26 -19.88 6.95 6.35
CA LEU A 26 -19.65 8.32 5.86
C LEU A 26 -19.18 8.34 4.41
N THR A 27 -18.29 7.43 4.05
CA THR A 27 -17.83 7.23 2.68
C THR A 27 -18.98 6.79 1.78
N TRP A 28 -19.89 5.97 2.30
CA TRP A 28 -21.05 5.51 1.57
C TRP A 28 -22.06 6.61 1.30
N LYS A 29 -22.41 7.44 2.30
CA LYS A 29 -23.31 8.60 2.10
C LYS A 29 -22.77 9.56 1.05
N TRP A 30 -21.48 9.81 1.07
CA TRP A 30 -20.82 10.65 0.09
C TRP A 30 -20.74 10.02 -1.31
N THR A 31 -20.47 8.74 -1.39
CA THR A 31 -20.42 7.94 -2.61
C THR A 31 -21.79 7.83 -3.28
N LYS A 32 -22.84 7.50 -2.53
CA LYS A 32 -24.21 7.46 -3.04
C LYS A 32 -24.61 8.82 -3.61
N LYS A 33 -24.28 9.91 -2.93
CA LYS A 33 -24.57 11.28 -3.40
C LYS A 33 -23.83 11.61 -4.71
N LYS A 34 -22.56 11.21 -4.87
CA LYS A 34 -21.79 11.47 -6.10
C LYS A 34 -22.14 10.50 -7.23
N SER A 35 -22.34 9.24 -6.95
CA SER A 35 -22.80 8.26 -7.92
C SER A 35 -24.18 8.63 -8.44
N ARG A 36 -25.10 9.11 -7.57
CA ARG A 36 -26.37 9.70 -7.97
C ARG A 36 -26.18 10.88 -8.91
N LYS A 37 -25.27 11.80 -8.62
CA LYS A 37 -25.01 12.96 -9.49
C LYS A 37 -24.42 12.55 -10.86
N MET A 38 -23.67 11.45 -10.90
CA MET A 38 -23.02 10.95 -12.11
C MET A 38 -23.91 10.01 -12.93
N PHE A 39 -24.75 9.19 -12.29
CA PHE A 39 -25.55 8.15 -12.92
C PHE A 39 -27.07 8.30 -12.73
N ALA A 40 -27.55 9.31 -11.98
CA ALA A 40 -28.94 9.48 -11.57
C ALA A 40 -29.95 9.63 -12.71
N ARG A 41 -29.49 9.85 -13.93
CA ARG A 41 -30.35 9.87 -15.13
C ARG A 41 -30.54 8.50 -15.77
N VAL A 42 -29.76 7.48 -15.35
CA VAL A 42 -29.66 6.20 -16.05
C VAL A 42 -29.87 5.00 -15.12
N ILE A 43 -29.53 5.11 -13.82
CA ILE A 43 -29.56 4.00 -12.87
C ILE A 43 -30.50 4.36 -11.71
N PRO A 44 -31.56 3.57 -11.46
CA PRO A 44 -32.47 3.82 -10.35
C PRO A 44 -31.79 3.61 -8.98
N ASP A 45 -32.27 4.31 -7.96
CA ASP A 45 -31.68 4.33 -6.62
C ASP A 45 -31.58 2.96 -5.96
N GLU A 46 -32.56 2.12 -6.16
CA GLU A 46 -32.64 0.74 -5.65
C GLU A 46 -31.60 -0.20 -6.26
N ALA A 47 -31.00 0.20 -7.39
CA ALA A 47 -29.91 -0.55 -8.01
C ALA A 47 -28.55 -0.34 -7.32
N PHE A 48 -28.44 0.70 -6.45
CA PHE A 48 -27.24 0.94 -5.66
C PHE A 48 -27.28 0.14 -4.36
N LEU A 49 -26.48 -0.92 -4.29
CA LEU A 49 -26.34 -1.75 -3.11
C LEU A 49 -25.05 -1.39 -2.37
N VAL A 50 -25.15 -1.35 -1.04
CA VAL A 50 -23.99 -1.18 -0.14
C VAL A 50 -23.56 -2.53 0.34
N HIS A 51 -22.26 -2.75 0.36
CA HIS A 51 -21.66 -3.91 0.99
C HIS A 51 -21.42 -3.65 2.48
N HIS A 52 -21.94 -4.52 3.32
CA HIS A 52 -21.67 -4.57 4.76
C HIS A 52 -20.88 -5.84 5.07
N TRP A 53 -19.59 -5.74 5.18
CA TRP A 53 -18.69 -6.88 5.34
C TRP A 53 -19.01 -7.77 6.56
N GLN A 54 -19.74 -7.23 7.55
CA GLN A 54 -20.15 -7.97 8.75
C GLN A 54 -21.33 -8.91 8.56
N LYS A 55 -22.15 -8.71 7.52
CA LYS A 55 -23.43 -9.41 7.36
C LYS A 55 -23.79 -9.84 5.95
N ASP A 56 -23.16 -9.25 4.94
CA ASP A 56 -23.50 -9.51 3.54
C ASP A 56 -22.54 -10.53 2.90
N THR A 57 -21.72 -11.21 3.70
CA THR A 57 -20.72 -12.15 3.21
C THR A 57 -21.09 -13.58 3.53
N ILE A 58 -20.69 -14.49 2.62
CA ILE A 58 -20.71 -15.93 2.82
C ILE A 58 -19.32 -16.51 2.60
N SER A 59 -19.05 -17.62 3.26
CA SER A 59 -17.84 -18.41 3.03
C SER A 59 -17.98 -19.23 1.75
N ILE A 60 -16.95 -19.20 0.91
CA ILE A 60 -16.89 -19.97 -0.34
C ILE A 60 -15.76 -20.99 -0.36
N GLY A 61 -14.96 -21.05 0.71
CA GLY A 61 -13.87 -21.99 0.89
C GLY A 61 -12.84 -21.48 1.89
N THR A 62 -11.71 -22.16 1.96
CA THR A 62 -10.60 -21.83 2.88
C THR A 62 -9.27 -21.92 2.15
N VAL A 63 -8.43 -20.92 2.31
CA VAL A 63 -7.00 -21.01 1.95
C VAL A 63 -6.30 -21.74 3.11
N PRO A 64 -5.71 -22.92 2.88
CA PRO A 64 -5.10 -23.72 3.94
C PRO A 64 -3.87 -23.02 4.53
N LYS A 65 -3.58 -23.30 5.79
CA LYS A 65 -2.40 -22.76 6.50
C LYS A 65 -1.09 -23.12 5.82
N GLU A 66 -0.99 -24.29 5.19
CA GLU A 66 0.20 -24.73 4.46
C GLU A 66 0.55 -23.78 3.31
N VAL A 67 -0.47 -23.25 2.62
CA VAL A 67 -0.30 -22.23 1.56
C VAL A 67 0.16 -20.91 2.17
N ILE A 68 -0.36 -20.54 3.32
CA ILE A 68 0.06 -19.31 4.02
C ILE A 68 1.49 -19.42 4.55
N GLU A 69 1.86 -20.59 5.09
CA GLU A 69 3.22 -20.88 5.51
C GLU A 69 4.21 -20.80 4.35
N GLU A 70 3.87 -21.37 3.19
CA GLU A 70 4.69 -21.27 1.97
C GLU A 70 4.86 -19.81 1.52
N ILE A 71 3.76 -19.07 1.43
CA ILE A 71 3.77 -17.65 1.01
C ILE A 71 4.59 -16.77 1.96
N SER A 72 4.50 -17.04 3.26
CA SER A 72 5.17 -16.29 4.33
C SER A 72 6.58 -16.77 4.65
N GLU A 73 7.08 -17.81 3.96
CA GLU A 73 8.37 -18.43 4.28
C GLU A 73 8.42 -18.94 5.74
N GLY A 74 7.29 -19.49 6.23
CA GLY A 74 7.14 -20.01 7.59
C GLY A 74 6.86 -18.99 8.69
N LEU A 75 6.76 -17.70 8.35
CA LEU A 75 6.55 -16.63 9.35
C LEU A 75 5.11 -16.54 9.87
N TYR A 76 4.13 -17.07 9.14
CA TYR A 76 2.73 -17.01 9.52
C TYR A 76 2.00 -18.30 9.17
N SER A 77 1.32 -18.89 10.16
CA SER A 77 0.58 -20.14 10.02
C SER A 77 -0.86 -19.91 10.45
N THR A 78 -1.79 -19.89 9.50
CA THR A 78 -3.23 -19.75 9.76
C THR A 78 -4.05 -20.12 8.54
N ASP A 79 -5.18 -20.77 8.74
CA ASP A 79 -6.20 -20.89 7.71
C ASP A 79 -6.87 -19.54 7.46
N ILE A 80 -7.20 -19.22 6.20
CA ILE A 80 -7.95 -18.02 5.86
C ILE A 80 -9.27 -18.41 5.21
N GLU A 81 -10.37 -18.19 5.92
CA GLU A 81 -11.70 -18.36 5.35
C GLU A 81 -11.94 -17.32 4.26
N VAL A 82 -12.39 -17.79 3.10
CA VAL A 82 -12.62 -16.95 1.92
C VAL A 82 -14.07 -16.49 1.91
N GLU A 83 -14.28 -15.26 2.35
CA GLU A 83 -15.59 -14.64 2.48
C GLU A 83 -15.77 -13.59 1.38
N ILE A 84 -16.88 -13.63 0.66
CA ILE A 84 -17.27 -12.60 -0.31
C ILE A 84 -18.77 -12.29 -0.20
N ASN A 85 -19.17 -11.16 -0.79
CA ASN A 85 -20.57 -10.78 -0.79
C ASN A 85 -21.45 -11.86 -1.43
N GLU A 86 -22.48 -12.31 -0.70
CA GLU A 86 -23.41 -13.37 -1.11
C GLU A 86 -24.06 -13.12 -2.47
N LYS A 87 -24.29 -11.83 -2.81
CA LYS A 87 -24.92 -11.45 -4.07
C LYS A 87 -24.06 -11.77 -5.29
N LEU A 88 -22.74 -11.90 -5.14
CA LEU A 88 -21.88 -12.34 -6.22
C LEU A 88 -22.16 -13.80 -6.59
N ILE A 89 -22.47 -14.63 -5.60
CA ILE A 89 -22.75 -16.07 -5.79
C ILE A 89 -24.22 -16.32 -6.12
N HIS A 90 -25.13 -15.71 -5.37
CA HIS A 90 -26.57 -16.02 -5.42
C HIS A 90 -27.40 -14.99 -6.17
N GLY A 91 -26.78 -13.91 -6.67
CA GLY A 91 -27.49 -12.82 -7.34
C GLY A 91 -27.97 -13.11 -8.75
N GLY A 92 -27.60 -14.26 -9.34
CA GLY A 92 -28.06 -14.68 -10.68
C GLY A 92 -27.65 -13.71 -11.80
N TYR A 93 -26.47 -13.13 -11.72
CA TYR A 93 -25.99 -12.15 -12.71
C TYR A 93 -25.39 -12.85 -13.94
N ASP A 94 -25.81 -12.39 -15.13
CA ASP A 94 -25.23 -12.82 -16.42
C ASP A 94 -23.84 -12.22 -16.68
N LEU A 95 -23.52 -11.09 -16.02
CA LEU A 95 -22.24 -10.41 -16.12
C LEU A 95 -21.94 -9.62 -14.84
N ILE A 96 -20.75 -9.82 -14.29
CA ILE A 96 -20.21 -9.08 -13.16
C ILE A 96 -19.00 -8.26 -13.65
N LEU A 97 -19.08 -6.94 -13.54
CA LEU A 97 -17.98 -6.04 -13.89
C LEU A 97 -17.29 -5.53 -12.61
N SER A 98 -16.02 -5.88 -12.45
CA SER A 98 -15.17 -5.30 -11.40
C SER A 98 -14.33 -4.17 -11.99
N VAL A 99 -14.62 -2.94 -11.59
CA VAL A 99 -13.95 -1.74 -12.13
C VAL A 99 -13.05 -1.13 -11.07
N GLY A 100 -11.83 -0.83 -11.44
CA GLY A 100 -10.91 -0.19 -10.51
C GLY A 100 -9.59 0.27 -11.13
N GLN A 101 -8.84 1.08 -10.37
CA GLN A 101 -7.54 1.62 -10.76
C GLN A 101 -6.42 0.70 -10.27
N VAL A 102 -5.45 0.44 -11.09
CA VAL A 102 -4.21 -0.24 -10.71
C VAL A 102 -3.18 0.83 -10.33
N VAL A 103 -2.84 0.86 -9.04
CA VAL A 103 -1.85 1.77 -8.45
C VAL A 103 -1.11 1.04 -7.33
N PRO A 104 0.11 1.47 -6.96
CA PRO A 104 0.82 0.90 -5.82
C PRO A 104 -0.01 0.90 -4.54
N HIS A 105 0.04 -0.20 -3.78
CA HIS A 105 -0.74 -0.40 -2.58
C HIS A 105 0.08 -1.11 -1.49
N GLU A 106 0.01 -0.59 -0.26
CA GLU A 106 0.84 -0.99 0.88
C GLU A 106 0.65 -2.44 1.34
N VAL A 107 -0.49 -3.07 1.05
CA VAL A 107 -0.80 -4.43 1.49
C VAL A 107 -0.75 -5.43 0.34
N VAL A 108 -1.41 -5.10 -0.77
CA VAL A 108 -1.61 -6.05 -1.87
C VAL A 108 -0.67 -5.79 -3.06
N GLY A 109 0.32 -4.95 -2.86
CA GLY A 109 1.30 -4.57 -3.86
C GLY A 109 0.76 -3.61 -4.89
N MET A 110 -0.17 -4.05 -5.71
CA MET A 110 -0.93 -3.23 -6.66
C MET A 110 -2.43 -3.36 -6.38
N ALA A 111 -3.15 -2.27 -6.41
CA ALA A 111 -4.61 -2.25 -6.18
C ALA A 111 -5.38 -2.93 -7.32
N ASN A 112 -6.69 -3.08 -7.15
CA ASN A 112 -7.64 -3.65 -8.11
C ASN A 112 -7.50 -5.18 -8.33
N TYR A 113 -8.07 -5.71 -9.40
CA TYR A 113 -8.16 -7.14 -9.74
C TYR A 113 -8.80 -7.96 -8.58
N SER A 114 -8.25 -9.12 -8.21
CA SER A 114 -8.78 -9.99 -7.16
C SER A 114 -8.97 -9.30 -5.79
N LYS A 115 -8.23 -8.21 -5.50
CA LYS A 115 -8.43 -7.40 -4.29
C LYS A 115 -9.86 -6.83 -4.18
N ASN A 116 -10.46 -6.44 -5.29
CA ASN A 116 -11.82 -5.89 -5.26
C ASN A 116 -12.86 -6.89 -4.76
N LEU A 117 -12.63 -8.17 -5.01
CA LEU A 117 -13.50 -9.26 -4.54
C LEU A 117 -13.25 -9.58 -3.07
N PHE A 118 -11.99 -9.86 -2.71
CA PHE A 118 -11.63 -10.40 -1.41
C PHE A 118 -11.42 -9.35 -0.30
N VAL A 119 -11.27 -8.07 -0.68
CA VAL A 119 -11.20 -6.94 0.25
C VAL A 119 -12.34 -5.96 -0.01
N GLY A 120 -12.58 -5.58 -1.26
CA GLY A 120 -13.60 -4.59 -1.62
C GLY A 120 -15.02 -5.04 -1.27
N VAL A 121 -15.35 -6.30 -1.52
CA VAL A 121 -16.61 -6.95 -1.14
C VAL A 121 -16.37 -8.27 -0.42
N GLY A 122 -15.19 -8.41 0.19
CA GLY A 122 -14.82 -9.53 1.03
C GLY A 122 -15.28 -9.39 2.47
N GLY A 123 -15.02 -10.44 3.25
CA GLY A 123 -15.34 -10.50 4.67
C GLY A 123 -14.12 -10.25 5.57
N ARG A 124 -14.38 -10.38 6.87
CA ARG A 124 -13.44 -10.03 7.93
C ARG A 124 -12.15 -10.85 7.88
N GLN A 125 -12.27 -12.16 7.63
CA GLN A 125 -11.12 -13.06 7.68
C GLN A 125 -10.12 -12.73 6.58
N MET A 126 -10.59 -12.61 5.34
CA MET A 126 -9.76 -12.24 4.20
C MET A 126 -9.09 -10.88 4.39
N ILE A 127 -9.83 -9.87 4.87
CA ILE A 127 -9.29 -8.53 5.11
C ILE A 127 -8.19 -8.59 6.18
N ASN A 128 -8.53 -9.07 7.38
CA ASN A 128 -7.63 -8.99 8.53
C ASN A 128 -6.37 -9.84 8.34
N LYS A 129 -6.53 -11.09 7.91
CA LYS A 129 -5.40 -12.02 7.81
C LYS A 129 -4.49 -11.72 6.62
N SER A 130 -5.02 -11.23 5.50
CA SER A 130 -4.18 -10.78 4.38
C SER A 130 -3.36 -9.53 4.73
N HIS A 131 -3.91 -8.62 5.53
CA HIS A 131 -3.18 -7.45 6.03
C HIS A 131 -2.07 -7.87 7.00
N MET A 132 -2.38 -8.79 7.93
CA MET A 132 -1.38 -9.32 8.86
C MET A 132 -0.27 -10.06 8.12
N LEU A 133 -0.60 -10.91 7.16
CA LEU A 133 0.38 -11.59 6.31
C LEU A 133 1.31 -10.59 5.61
N SER A 134 0.75 -9.54 5.00
CA SER A 134 1.56 -8.51 4.34
C SER A 134 2.47 -7.76 5.33
N ALA A 135 1.96 -7.44 6.52
CA ALA A 135 2.75 -6.79 7.56
C ALA A 135 3.92 -7.68 8.03
N ILE A 136 3.67 -8.96 8.28
CA ILE A 136 4.67 -9.95 8.71
C ILE A 136 5.76 -10.14 7.63
N CYS A 137 5.37 -10.26 6.37
CA CYS A 137 6.31 -10.44 5.26
C CYS A 137 7.16 -9.19 4.97
N GLY A 138 6.73 -8.03 5.45
CA GLY A 138 7.38 -6.74 5.24
C GLY A 138 6.82 -5.97 4.06
N MET A 139 6.72 -4.67 4.23
CA MET A 139 6.15 -3.77 3.21
C MET A 139 6.99 -3.70 1.95
N GLU A 140 8.29 -3.84 2.07
CA GLU A 140 9.25 -3.86 0.98
C GLU A 140 9.01 -5.02 0.00
N LYS A 141 8.49 -6.16 0.49
CA LYS A 141 8.07 -7.31 -0.33
C LYS A 141 6.67 -7.14 -0.93
N ALA A 142 5.90 -6.16 -0.46
CA ALA A 142 4.51 -5.96 -0.89
C ALA A 142 4.35 -4.75 -1.81
N LEU A 143 4.82 -3.58 -1.39
CA LEU A 143 4.48 -2.31 -1.98
C LEU A 143 4.97 -2.18 -3.43
N GLY A 144 4.05 -1.90 -4.36
CA GLY A 144 4.37 -1.79 -5.79
C GLY A 144 4.62 -3.12 -6.53
N VAL A 145 4.57 -4.25 -5.82
CA VAL A 145 4.87 -5.57 -6.39
C VAL A 145 3.61 -6.27 -6.88
N ALA A 146 3.63 -6.82 -8.09
CA ALA A 146 2.49 -7.55 -8.67
C ALA A 146 2.16 -8.83 -7.88
N ASP A 147 3.19 -9.55 -7.44
CA ASP A 147 3.10 -10.85 -6.75
C ASP A 147 3.37 -10.73 -5.24
N SER A 148 2.75 -9.73 -4.61
CA SER A 148 2.85 -9.55 -3.16
C SER A 148 2.30 -10.77 -2.40
N PRO A 149 2.72 -10.99 -1.13
CA PRO A 149 2.20 -12.08 -0.31
C PRO A 149 0.68 -12.12 -0.25
N ALA A 150 0.03 -10.98 0.00
CA ALA A 150 -1.43 -10.90 0.02
C ALA A 150 -2.06 -11.18 -1.36
N ARG A 151 -1.42 -10.74 -2.46
CA ARG A 151 -1.88 -11.03 -3.81
C ARG A 151 -1.88 -12.53 -4.11
N LYS A 152 -0.85 -13.24 -3.70
CA LYS A 152 -0.77 -14.70 -3.88
C LYS A 152 -1.92 -15.43 -3.19
N VAL A 153 -2.33 -14.97 -1.99
CA VAL A 153 -3.51 -15.51 -1.29
C VAL A 153 -4.79 -15.28 -2.09
N PHE A 154 -4.97 -14.06 -2.62
CA PHE A 154 -6.15 -13.72 -3.42
C PHE A 154 -6.19 -14.48 -4.74
N ASP A 155 -5.06 -14.67 -5.38
CA ASP A 155 -4.97 -15.43 -6.63
C ASP A 155 -5.26 -16.92 -6.39
N TYR A 156 -4.75 -17.49 -5.29
CA TYR A 156 -5.12 -18.84 -4.85
C TYR A 156 -6.65 -18.94 -4.65
N ALA A 157 -7.23 -18.03 -3.89
CA ALA A 157 -8.67 -18.03 -3.62
C ALA A 157 -9.50 -17.87 -4.89
N GLN A 158 -9.08 -17.01 -5.80
CA GLN A 158 -9.76 -16.82 -7.08
C GLN A 158 -9.72 -18.09 -7.93
N GLN A 159 -8.55 -18.69 -8.10
CA GLN A 159 -8.38 -19.90 -8.92
C GLN A 159 -9.19 -21.09 -8.41
N HIS A 160 -9.23 -21.30 -7.09
CA HIS A 160 -9.88 -22.45 -6.48
C HIS A 160 -11.39 -22.26 -6.28
N PHE A 161 -11.85 -21.05 -6.04
CA PHE A 161 -13.23 -20.83 -5.61
C PHE A 161 -14.09 -20.02 -6.58
N LEU A 162 -13.52 -19.22 -7.49
CA LEU A 162 -14.27 -18.32 -8.37
C LEU A 162 -14.10 -18.57 -9.86
N ASP A 163 -12.90 -18.96 -10.32
CA ASP A 163 -12.64 -19.12 -11.74
C ASP A 163 -13.55 -20.19 -12.37
N GLY A 164 -14.16 -19.83 -13.49
CA GLY A 164 -15.15 -20.67 -14.18
C GLY A 164 -16.53 -20.76 -13.51
N LYS A 165 -16.73 -20.15 -12.32
CA LYS A 165 -18.00 -20.18 -11.59
C LYS A 165 -18.77 -18.87 -11.68
N LEU A 166 -18.11 -17.76 -11.92
CA LEU A 166 -18.71 -16.43 -12.03
C LEU A 166 -18.47 -15.82 -13.41
N PRO A 167 -19.46 -15.13 -13.99
CA PRO A 167 -19.32 -14.38 -15.25
C PRO A 167 -18.59 -13.06 -15.00
N LEU A 168 -17.35 -13.12 -14.49
CA LEU A 168 -16.59 -12.00 -13.98
C LEU A 168 -15.65 -11.43 -15.04
N VAL A 169 -15.72 -10.12 -15.24
CA VAL A 169 -14.82 -9.35 -16.10
C VAL A 169 -14.25 -8.17 -15.32
N TYR A 170 -12.94 -8.02 -15.37
CA TYR A 170 -12.22 -6.90 -14.76
C TYR A 170 -12.05 -5.77 -15.78
N ILE A 171 -12.34 -4.54 -15.35
CA ILE A 171 -12.03 -3.30 -16.05
C ILE A 171 -11.00 -2.56 -15.22
N GLN A 172 -9.78 -2.53 -15.71
CA GLN A 172 -8.61 -2.05 -14.98
C GLN A 172 -8.08 -0.80 -15.65
N THR A 173 -8.02 0.29 -14.90
CA THR A 173 -7.56 1.57 -15.40
C THR A 173 -6.22 1.94 -14.78
N VAL A 174 -5.38 2.63 -15.53
CA VAL A 174 -4.19 3.31 -15.03
C VAL A 174 -4.38 4.80 -15.26
N THR A 175 -4.30 5.56 -14.18
CA THR A 175 -4.51 7.02 -14.22
C THR A 175 -3.36 7.74 -13.53
N THR A 176 -3.11 8.97 -13.96
CA THR A 176 -2.22 9.94 -13.30
C THR A 176 -2.98 11.23 -13.00
N LEU A 177 -2.50 11.96 -12.01
CA LEU A 177 -2.96 13.32 -11.74
C LEU A 177 -2.00 14.30 -12.42
N ASN A 178 -2.55 15.17 -13.26
CA ASN A 178 -1.83 16.33 -13.78
C ASN A 178 -2.53 17.57 -13.23
N ASP A 179 -1.84 18.30 -12.36
CA ASP A 179 -2.44 19.39 -11.59
C ASP A 179 -3.72 18.89 -10.89
N ASP A 180 -4.87 19.35 -11.31
CA ASP A 180 -6.16 18.97 -10.76
C ASP A 180 -6.96 17.98 -11.62
N ASP A 181 -6.43 17.58 -12.79
CA ASP A 181 -7.12 16.74 -13.74
C ASP A 181 -6.64 15.27 -13.71
N LEU A 182 -7.60 14.37 -13.59
CA LEU A 182 -7.35 12.93 -13.67
C LEU A 182 -7.24 12.50 -15.13
N LYS A 183 -6.04 12.10 -15.56
CA LYS A 183 -5.77 11.57 -16.90
C LYS A 183 -5.87 10.06 -16.90
N LEU A 184 -6.67 9.49 -17.80
CA LEU A 184 -6.68 8.05 -18.10
C LEU A 184 -5.53 7.73 -19.07
N ASN A 185 -4.56 6.93 -18.61
CA ASN A 185 -3.39 6.52 -19.40
C ASN A 185 -3.54 5.11 -19.98
N GLY A 186 -4.30 4.23 -19.33
CA GLY A 186 -4.53 2.87 -19.78
C GLY A 186 -5.85 2.30 -19.35
N LEU A 187 -6.44 1.45 -20.23
CA LEU A 187 -7.67 0.70 -19.97
C LEU A 187 -7.46 -0.75 -20.42
N TYR A 188 -7.58 -1.68 -19.50
CA TYR A 188 -7.38 -3.11 -19.73
C TYR A 188 -8.59 -3.89 -19.28
N VAL A 189 -9.15 -4.75 -20.16
CA VAL A 189 -10.39 -5.48 -19.90
C VAL A 189 -10.19 -6.97 -20.14
N GLY A 190 -10.68 -7.79 -19.22
CA GLY A 190 -10.68 -9.24 -19.37
C GLY A 190 -10.97 -9.97 -18.07
N SER A 191 -11.15 -11.30 -18.16
CA SER A 191 -11.45 -12.18 -17.03
C SER A 191 -10.18 -12.82 -16.42
N SER A 192 -9.08 -12.84 -17.16
CA SER A 192 -7.80 -13.44 -16.70
C SER A 192 -6.89 -12.42 -16.01
N ARG A 193 -5.75 -12.88 -15.50
CA ARG A 193 -4.73 -12.05 -14.88
C ARG A 193 -3.97 -11.13 -15.88
N LYS A 194 -3.87 -11.51 -17.14
CA LYS A 194 -3.09 -10.78 -18.16
C LYS A 194 -3.42 -9.28 -18.27
N PRO A 195 -4.69 -8.84 -18.30
CA PRO A 195 -5.03 -7.41 -18.25
C PRO A 195 -4.50 -6.70 -17.00
N PHE A 196 -4.48 -7.38 -15.85
CA PHE A 196 -3.92 -6.83 -14.62
C PHE A 196 -2.39 -6.64 -14.73
N GLU A 197 -1.68 -7.64 -15.23
CA GLU A 197 -0.23 -7.57 -15.42
C GLU A 197 0.17 -6.41 -16.34
N LYS A 198 -0.52 -6.23 -17.46
CA LYS A 198 -0.31 -5.07 -18.36
C LYS A 198 -0.62 -3.72 -17.68
N ALA A 199 -1.66 -3.68 -16.87
CA ALA A 199 -1.99 -2.48 -16.09
C ALA A 199 -0.93 -2.20 -15.01
N VAL A 200 -0.36 -3.24 -14.39
CA VAL A 200 0.75 -3.13 -13.45
C VAL A 200 1.99 -2.56 -14.12
N GLU A 201 2.38 -3.08 -15.29
CA GLU A 201 3.53 -2.58 -16.06
C GLU A 201 3.40 -1.06 -16.29
N LEU A 202 2.27 -0.61 -16.82
CA LEU A 202 2.03 0.82 -17.05
C LEU A 202 1.95 1.62 -15.75
N SER A 203 1.33 1.06 -14.70
CA SER A 203 1.23 1.74 -13.41
C SER A 203 2.57 1.87 -12.71
N THR A 204 3.46 0.89 -12.85
CA THR A 204 4.83 0.95 -12.34
C THR A 204 5.60 2.09 -13.00
N GLU A 205 5.47 2.24 -14.31
CA GLU A 205 6.11 3.32 -15.05
C GLU A 205 5.60 4.73 -14.63
N LEU A 206 4.28 4.86 -14.37
CA LEU A 206 3.64 6.16 -14.20
C LEU A 206 3.41 6.57 -12.74
N ASN A 207 3.28 5.61 -11.82
CA ASN A 207 2.87 5.86 -10.43
C ASN A 207 3.95 5.48 -9.40
N ILE A 208 5.12 4.99 -9.84
CA ILE A 208 6.28 4.79 -8.98
C ILE A 208 7.36 5.79 -9.37
N VAL A 209 7.77 6.60 -8.42
CA VAL A 209 8.87 7.56 -8.59
C VAL A 209 10.16 6.91 -8.13
N HIS A 210 11.06 6.67 -9.07
CA HIS A 210 12.37 6.11 -8.76
C HIS A 210 13.37 7.21 -8.45
N VAL A 211 13.87 7.22 -7.19
CA VAL A 211 14.96 8.12 -6.80
C VAL A 211 16.33 7.49 -7.11
N GLU A 212 17.28 8.29 -7.55
CA GLU A 212 18.60 7.79 -7.95
C GLU A 212 19.41 7.22 -6.78
N ARG A 213 19.18 7.74 -5.59
CA ARG A 213 19.81 7.30 -4.35
C ARG A 213 18.87 7.45 -3.17
N ARG A 214 19.03 6.63 -2.15
CA ARG A 214 18.28 6.78 -0.92
C ARG A 214 18.69 8.08 -0.21
N ALA A 215 17.71 8.79 0.33
CA ALA A 215 17.93 10.02 1.07
C ALA A 215 18.36 9.73 2.51
N LYS A 216 19.43 10.37 2.97
CA LYS A 216 19.81 10.34 4.39
C LYS A 216 18.78 11.08 5.25
N LYS A 217 18.16 12.12 4.69
CA LYS A 217 17.03 12.81 5.31
C LYS A 217 15.92 13.00 4.28
N LEU A 218 14.74 12.49 4.60
CA LEU A 218 13.54 12.66 3.80
C LEU A 218 12.51 13.42 4.63
N VAL A 219 11.94 14.46 4.05
CA VAL A 219 10.91 15.29 4.67
C VAL A 219 9.59 15.09 3.90
N THR A 220 8.51 14.84 4.60
CA THR A 220 7.19 14.73 3.98
C THR A 220 6.16 15.58 4.71
N TYR A 221 5.16 16.08 3.98
CA TYR A 221 4.09 16.91 4.52
C TYR A 221 2.74 16.19 4.47
N LEU A 222 2.06 16.19 5.59
CA LEU A 222 0.72 15.62 5.71
C LEU A 222 -0.33 16.74 5.67
N ASP A 223 -1.23 16.66 4.69
CA ASP A 223 -2.35 17.60 4.57
C ASP A 223 -3.19 17.59 5.86
N PRO A 224 -3.34 18.74 6.56
CA PRO A 224 -4.05 18.83 7.83
C PRO A 224 -5.55 18.61 7.73
N ASP A 225 -6.15 18.80 6.57
CA ASP A 225 -7.58 18.60 6.37
C ASP A 225 -7.92 17.12 6.15
N GLU A 226 -6.97 16.36 5.61
CA GLU A 226 -7.15 14.94 5.27
C GLU A 226 -6.56 13.97 6.29
N LEU A 227 -5.36 14.26 6.84
CA LEU A 227 -4.57 13.31 7.63
C LEU A 227 -4.52 13.75 9.09
N LYS A 228 -5.51 13.31 9.88
CA LYS A 228 -5.74 13.78 11.27
C LYS A 228 -5.29 12.79 12.34
N THR A 229 -4.83 11.62 11.95
CA THR A 229 -4.33 10.58 12.88
C THR A 229 -3.06 9.97 12.32
N THR A 230 -2.23 9.35 13.17
CA THR A 230 -1.09 8.58 12.68
C THR A 230 -1.54 7.35 11.89
N TRP A 231 -2.74 6.82 12.18
CA TRP A 231 -3.31 5.69 11.44
C TRP A 231 -3.35 5.92 9.92
N VAL A 232 -3.79 7.10 9.50
CA VAL A 232 -3.77 7.48 8.07
C VAL A 232 -2.52 8.26 7.70
N GLY A 233 -1.91 9.00 8.63
CA GLY A 233 -0.69 9.79 8.44
C GLY A 233 0.55 8.93 8.20
N ASN A 234 0.56 7.68 8.66
CA ASN A 234 1.63 6.73 8.38
C ASN A 234 1.78 6.38 6.89
N LYS A 235 0.90 6.90 6.02
CA LYS A 235 1.18 6.94 4.57
C LYS A 235 2.48 7.68 4.26
N GLY A 236 2.84 8.68 5.07
CA GLY A 236 4.13 9.32 5.01
C GLY A 236 5.27 8.32 5.18
N ILE A 237 5.12 7.29 6.04
CA ILE A 237 6.09 6.22 6.21
C ILE A 237 5.99 5.22 5.05
N TYR A 238 4.78 4.72 4.75
CA TYR A 238 4.57 3.65 3.80
C TYR A 238 5.09 4.00 2.40
N ARG A 239 4.83 5.22 1.96
CA ARG A 239 5.13 5.67 0.59
C ARG A 239 6.55 6.15 0.38
N THR A 240 7.29 6.41 1.46
CA THR A 240 8.65 6.97 1.37
C THR A 240 9.73 6.04 1.90
N ARG A 241 9.36 5.01 2.69
CA ARG A 241 10.31 4.13 3.40
C ARG A 241 11.39 3.51 2.53
N MET A 242 11.08 3.20 1.26
CA MET A 242 12.03 2.61 0.33
C MET A 242 13.03 3.62 -0.23
N ALA A 243 12.74 4.92 -0.11
CA ALA A 243 13.62 6.00 -0.51
C ALA A 243 14.48 6.55 0.65
N VAL A 244 14.20 6.15 1.90
CA VAL A 244 15.02 6.53 3.07
C VAL A 244 16.20 5.58 3.20
N ALA A 245 17.40 6.15 3.42
CA ALA A 245 18.62 5.37 3.65
C ALA A 245 18.58 4.67 5.02
N ASP A 246 19.28 3.55 5.14
CA ASP A 246 19.49 2.91 6.43
C ASP A 246 20.33 3.82 7.32
N GLY A 247 19.91 4.01 8.58
CA GLY A 247 20.47 5.00 9.49
C GLY A 247 20.10 6.46 9.16
N GLY A 248 19.16 6.69 8.23
CA GLY A 248 18.67 8.01 7.88
C GLY A 248 17.50 8.49 8.74
N ASP A 249 16.94 9.64 8.39
CA ASP A 249 15.84 10.29 9.10
C ASP A 249 14.64 10.52 8.17
N LEU A 250 13.45 10.12 8.63
CA LEU A 250 12.18 10.49 8.04
C LEU A 250 11.49 11.54 8.91
N ILE A 251 11.40 12.75 8.41
CA ILE A 251 10.72 13.88 9.08
C ILE A 251 9.32 14.02 8.51
N ILE A 252 8.30 13.95 9.36
CA ILE A 252 6.89 14.00 8.97
C ILE A 252 6.27 15.29 9.52
N LEU A 253 6.10 16.27 8.66
CA LEU A 253 5.39 17.50 8.99
C LEU A 253 3.90 17.21 9.09
N ALA A 254 3.34 17.20 10.30
CA ALA A 254 2.01 16.67 10.60
C ALA A 254 1.11 17.67 11.36
N PRO A 255 0.81 18.87 10.80
CA PRO A 255 0.09 19.93 11.52
C PRO A 255 -1.34 19.57 11.91
N GLY A 256 -1.97 18.62 11.23
CA GLY A 256 -3.36 18.20 11.47
C GLY A 256 -3.51 16.96 12.34
N VAL A 257 -2.41 16.24 12.63
CA VAL A 257 -2.46 14.97 13.39
C VAL A 257 -2.67 15.27 14.87
N LYS A 258 -3.76 14.70 15.43
CA LYS A 258 -4.23 14.94 16.80
C LYS A 258 -4.62 13.67 17.57
N ALA A 259 -4.47 12.51 16.98
CA ALA A 259 -4.71 11.21 17.60
C ALA A 259 -3.88 10.13 16.88
N PHE A 260 -3.71 8.96 17.49
CA PHE A 260 -3.02 7.85 16.87
C PHE A 260 -3.97 7.00 16.02
N GLY A 261 -5.20 6.75 16.50
CA GLY A 261 -6.18 5.90 15.84
C GLY A 261 -7.38 6.65 15.31
N GLU A 262 -8.05 6.06 14.31
CA GLU A 262 -9.29 6.60 13.73
C GLU A 262 -10.51 6.47 14.65
N ASN A 263 -10.41 5.63 15.67
CA ASN A 263 -11.37 5.48 16.73
C ASN A 263 -10.65 5.21 18.05
N GLU A 264 -11.41 5.29 19.16
CA GLU A 264 -10.88 5.16 20.51
C GLU A 264 -10.15 3.83 20.76
N GLU A 265 -10.63 2.74 20.18
CA GLU A 265 -10.01 1.42 20.32
C GLU A 265 -8.63 1.35 19.64
N MET A 266 -8.54 1.83 18.41
CA MET A 266 -7.28 1.89 17.67
C MET A 266 -6.28 2.83 18.34
N ASP A 267 -6.75 3.97 18.84
CA ASP A 267 -5.92 4.93 19.58
C ASP A 267 -5.35 4.31 20.85
N LYS A 268 -6.20 3.65 21.67
CA LYS A 268 -5.78 2.92 22.89
C LYS A 268 -4.75 1.82 22.59
N MET A 269 -4.94 1.07 21.51
CA MET A 269 -4.01 0.00 21.11
C MET A 269 -2.66 0.58 20.72
N THR A 270 -2.63 1.67 19.96
CA THR A 270 -1.40 2.35 19.56
C THR A 270 -0.67 2.93 20.78
N ARG A 271 -1.38 3.61 21.68
CA ARG A 271 -0.80 4.13 22.93
C ARG A 271 -0.20 3.04 23.81
N LYS A 272 -0.87 1.88 23.87
CA LYS A 272 -0.45 0.77 24.73
C LYS A 272 0.79 0.05 24.21
N TYR A 273 0.87 -0.19 22.91
CA TYR A 273 1.90 -1.06 22.34
C TYR A 273 2.95 -0.30 21.52
N GLY A 274 2.56 0.75 20.82
CA GLY A 274 3.45 1.58 20.00
C GLY A 274 3.99 0.92 18.73
N TYR A 275 4.74 1.68 17.96
CA TYR A 275 5.38 1.28 16.69
C TYR A 275 6.81 0.77 16.94
N LYS A 276 6.94 -0.32 17.68
CA LYS A 276 8.21 -0.84 18.20
C LYS A 276 8.83 -1.97 17.36
N GLY A 277 8.39 -2.09 16.11
CA GLY A 277 8.93 -3.07 15.19
C GLY A 277 8.14 -4.38 15.14
N ARG A 278 8.40 -5.12 14.05
CA ARG A 278 7.70 -6.36 13.72
C ARG A 278 7.85 -7.42 14.81
N ASP A 279 9.08 -7.70 15.23
CA ASP A 279 9.36 -8.81 16.13
C ASP A 279 8.71 -8.60 17.51
N TYR A 280 8.71 -7.36 18.02
CA TYR A 280 8.02 -6.99 19.24
C TYR A 280 6.50 -7.20 19.14
N VAL A 281 5.89 -6.75 18.05
CA VAL A 281 4.44 -6.89 17.85
C VAL A 281 4.04 -8.34 17.64
N LEU A 282 4.85 -9.13 16.93
CA LEU A 282 4.61 -10.56 16.73
C LEU A 282 4.71 -11.36 18.03
N ASP A 283 5.68 -11.07 18.89
CA ASP A 283 5.76 -11.70 20.21
C ASP A 283 4.50 -11.44 21.03
N LEU A 284 4.01 -10.20 21.06
CA LEU A 284 2.75 -9.85 21.73
C LEU A 284 1.53 -10.50 21.06
N PHE A 285 1.49 -10.54 19.74
CA PHE A 285 0.41 -11.16 18.99
C PHE A 285 0.30 -12.66 19.29
N ASN A 286 1.43 -13.37 19.29
CA ASN A 286 1.50 -14.78 19.62
C ASN A 286 1.12 -15.08 21.08
N LYS A 287 1.32 -14.11 21.98
CA LYS A 287 0.86 -14.18 23.39
C LYS A 287 -0.62 -13.78 23.57
N GLY A 288 -1.35 -13.50 22.49
CA GLY A 288 -2.77 -13.16 22.53
C GLY A 288 -3.07 -11.72 22.97
N ALA A 289 -2.08 -10.82 23.03
CA ALA A 289 -2.25 -9.45 23.53
C ALA A 289 -3.21 -8.59 22.69
N PHE A 290 -3.44 -8.96 21.44
CA PHE A 290 -4.31 -8.23 20.52
C PHE A 290 -5.73 -8.81 20.44
N ASP A 291 -6.03 -9.93 21.08
CA ASP A 291 -7.29 -10.65 20.94
C ASP A 291 -7.67 -10.82 19.45
N ASN A 292 -8.85 -10.31 19.05
CA ASN A 292 -9.31 -10.31 17.65
C ASN A 292 -8.92 -9.04 16.86
N LYS A 293 -8.01 -8.19 17.37
CA LYS A 293 -7.64 -6.90 16.80
C LYS A 293 -6.43 -7.01 15.86
N ILE A 294 -6.47 -7.98 14.98
CA ILE A 294 -5.39 -8.31 14.01
C ILE A 294 -4.95 -7.07 13.22
N MET A 295 -5.90 -6.20 12.86
CA MET A 295 -5.59 -4.99 12.11
C MET A 295 -4.73 -3.99 12.88
N SER A 296 -4.94 -3.89 14.21
CA SER A 296 -4.08 -3.03 15.03
C SER A 296 -2.65 -3.58 15.09
N ALA A 297 -2.47 -4.89 15.23
CA ALA A 297 -1.14 -5.50 15.16
C ALA A 297 -0.46 -5.24 13.80
N ALA A 298 -1.15 -5.49 12.70
CA ALA A 298 -0.64 -5.23 11.36
C ALA A 298 -0.22 -3.75 11.17
N HIS A 299 -1.05 -2.81 11.64
CA HIS A 299 -0.76 -1.37 11.57
C HIS A 299 0.48 -0.97 12.39
N LEU A 300 0.64 -1.52 13.60
CA LEU A 300 1.81 -1.24 14.44
C LEU A 300 3.11 -1.77 13.84
N ILE A 301 3.06 -2.91 13.14
CA ILE A 301 4.20 -3.42 12.38
C ILE A 301 4.51 -2.46 11.22
N GLN A 302 3.51 -2.16 10.40
CA GLN A 302 3.69 -1.36 9.18
C GLN A 302 4.14 0.08 9.48
N GLY A 303 3.70 0.67 10.59
CA GLY A 303 4.09 2.02 11.03
C GLY A 303 5.50 2.09 11.60
N SER A 304 6.20 0.97 11.80
CA SER A 304 7.59 0.94 12.27
C SER A 304 8.57 1.01 11.09
N SER A 305 9.76 1.54 11.35
CA SER A 305 10.91 1.44 10.45
C SER A 305 11.67 0.11 10.59
N ASP A 306 11.32 -0.72 11.56
CA ASP A 306 12.08 -1.91 11.98
C ASP A 306 13.58 -1.62 12.24
N GLY A 307 13.85 -0.42 12.78
CA GLY A 307 15.21 0.03 13.12
C GLY A 307 16.05 0.49 11.92
N ARG A 308 15.50 0.54 10.71
CA ARG A 308 16.24 0.98 9.52
C ARG A 308 16.54 2.47 9.52
N PHE A 309 15.63 3.30 9.99
CA PHE A 309 15.74 4.75 10.03
C PHE A 309 14.92 5.33 11.19
N THR A 310 15.24 6.55 11.58
CA THR A 310 14.47 7.29 12.59
C THR A 310 13.22 7.90 11.98
N ILE A 311 12.10 7.88 12.71
CA ILE A 311 10.87 8.53 12.32
C ILE A 311 10.57 9.65 13.30
N THR A 312 10.55 10.89 12.82
CA THR A 312 10.20 12.08 13.61
C THR A 312 8.86 12.63 13.17
N TYR A 313 7.88 12.60 14.07
CA TYR A 313 6.59 13.25 13.85
C TYR A 313 6.63 14.68 14.36
N CYS A 314 6.42 15.64 13.45
CA CYS A 314 6.38 17.06 13.78
C CYS A 314 4.93 17.48 13.96
N THR A 315 4.45 17.43 15.20
CA THR A 315 3.06 17.78 15.56
C THR A 315 2.99 19.11 16.29
N LYS A 316 1.81 19.73 16.29
CA LYS A 316 1.53 20.84 17.19
C LYS A 316 1.39 20.30 18.61
N PRO A 317 2.02 20.93 19.63
CA PRO A 317 1.99 20.41 21.02
C PRO A 317 0.59 20.28 21.57
N GLU A 318 -0.34 21.17 21.18
CA GLU A 318 -1.75 21.14 21.56
C GLU A 318 -2.54 19.97 20.95
N ASN A 319 -2.03 19.34 19.90
CA ASN A 319 -2.64 18.18 19.25
C ASN A 319 -2.13 16.86 19.86
N LEU A 320 -0.82 16.63 19.75
CA LEU A 320 -0.10 15.50 20.35
C LEU A 320 1.25 15.99 20.90
N SER A 321 1.44 15.81 22.21
CA SER A 321 2.63 16.25 22.91
C SER A 321 3.88 15.41 22.57
N LYS A 322 5.03 15.92 22.96
CA LYS A 322 6.32 15.20 22.87
C LYS A 322 6.24 13.85 23.58
N GLU A 323 5.70 13.85 24.79
CA GLU A 323 5.60 12.66 25.63
C GLU A 323 4.70 11.59 24.97
N GLU A 324 3.60 12.01 24.35
CA GLU A 324 2.69 11.11 23.64
C GLU A 324 3.36 10.48 22.44
N ILE A 325 3.99 11.28 21.56
CA ILE A 325 4.69 10.79 20.37
C ILE A 325 5.84 9.86 20.73
N ASN A 326 6.66 10.23 21.72
CA ASN A 326 7.79 9.41 22.14
C ASN A 326 7.32 8.09 22.78
N SER A 327 6.19 8.09 23.48
CA SER A 327 5.64 6.89 24.11
C SER A 327 5.29 5.79 23.13
N VAL A 328 4.95 6.15 21.89
CA VAL A 328 4.62 5.19 20.83
C VAL A 328 5.80 4.79 19.94
N GLY A 329 7.02 5.29 20.25
CA GLY A 329 8.26 4.88 19.57
C GLY A 329 8.66 5.75 18.40
N TYR A 330 8.10 6.94 18.27
CA TYR A 330 8.54 7.97 17.33
C TYR A 330 9.33 9.07 18.06
N GLU A 331 10.23 9.73 17.35
CA GLU A 331 10.82 11.00 17.78
C GLU A 331 9.83 12.13 17.55
N TRP A 332 9.96 13.20 18.31
CA TRP A 332 9.09 14.37 18.24
C TRP A 332 9.87 15.66 17.98
N MET A 333 9.28 16.52 17.18
CA MET A 333 9.68 17.92 16.99
C MET A 333 8.44 18.81 16.96
N ASP A 334 8.54 20.04 17.48
CA ASP A 334 7.46 21.02 17.33
C ASP A 334 7.23 21.32 15.85
N TYR A 335 5.95 21.34 15.43
CA TYR A 335 5.62 21.59 14.03
C TYR A 335 6.10 22.96 13.53
N ASN A 336 5.99 24.03 14.34
CA ASN A 336 6.37 25.35 13.91
C ASN A 336 7.91 25.46 13.78
N GLU A 337 8.64 24.82 14.69
CA GLU A 337 10.10 24.69 14.59
C GLU A 337 10.46 23.93 13.32
N ALA A 338 9.87 22.75 13.09
CA ALA A 338 10.12 21.95 11.91
C ALA A 338 9.76 22.67 10.61
N ALA A 339 8.62 23.37 10.57
CA ALA A 339 8.18 24.15 9.40
C ALA A 339 9.06 25.37 9.11
N SER A 340 9.76 25.92 10.11
CA SER A 340 10.73 26.98 9.89
C SER A 340 12.01 26.46 9.21
N LEU A 341 12.38 25.19 9.47
CA LEU A 341 13.52 24.51 8.84
C LEU A 341 13.17 23.91 7.48
N TYR A 342 11.99 23.32 7.39
CA TYR A 342 11.49 22.54 6.25
C TYR A 342 10.16 23.14 5.76
N ASN A 343 10.17 24.36 5.27
CA ASN A 343 8.95 25.07 4.87
C ASN A 343 8.29 24.40 3.67
N PRO A 344 7.09 23.77 3.85
CA PRO A 344 6.43 23.00 2.79
C PRO A 344 5.91 23.87 1.63
N ASP A 345 5.81 25.19 1.81
CA ASP A 345 5.36 26.12 0.78
C ASP A 345 6.51 26.55 -0.15
N THR A 346 7.76 26.46 0.31
CA THR A 346 8.93 26.89 -0.45
C THR A 346 9.79 25.74 -0.97
N LEU A 347 9.77 24.58 -0.31
CA LEU A 347 10.47 23.39 -0.77
C LEU A 347 9.87 22.85 -2.06
N LYS A 348 10.73 22.43 -2.97
CA LYS A 348 10.33 21.77 -4.23
C LYS A 348 10.24 20.27 -4.01
N GLU A 349 9.32 19.63 -4.70
CA GLU A 349 9.27 18.16 -4.75
C GLU A 349 10.63 17.60 -5.22
N GLY A 350 11.18 16.62 -4.49
CA GLY A 350 12.48 16.04 -4.80
C GLY A 350 13.65 16.62 -3.97
N TRP A 351 14.85 16.61 -4.55
CA TRP A 351 16.08 17.05 -3.87
C TRP A 351 16.11 18.56 -3.64
N ASN A 352 16.44 18.96 -2.42
CA ASN A 352 16.64 20.35 -1.99
C ASN A 352 17.95 20.45 -1.20
N THR A 353 18.64 21.58 -1.31
CA THR A 353 19.76 21.96 -0.44
C THR A 353 19.29 23.13 0.42
N LEU A 354 19.32 22.96 1.73
CA LEU A 354 18.92 23.99 2.69
C LEU A 354 20.02 25.07 2.84
N GLU A 355 19.68 26.18 3.48
CA GLU A 355 20.62 27.28 3.70
C GLU A 355 21.88 26.88 4.49
N ASN A 356 21.75 25.89 5.38
CA ASN A 356 22.89 25.34 6.16
C ASN A 356 23.72 24.32 5.35
N GLY A 357 23.42 24.11 4.07
CA GLY A 357 24.10 23.16 3.19
C GLY A 357 23.62 21.70 3.33
N GLU A 358 22.65 21.43 4.19
CA GLU A 358 22.07 20.10 4.33
C GLU A 358 21.24 19.74 3.08
N GLU A 359 21.41 18.51 2.60
CA GLU A 359 20.68 17.99 1.47
C GLU A 359 19.53 17.09 1.95
N ILE A 360 18.32 17.40 1.52
CA ILE A 360 17.10 16.66 1.86
C ILE A 360 16.34 16.25 0.61
N TYR A 361 15.51 15.19 0.72
CA TYR A 361 14.50 14.87 -0.27
C TYR A 361 13.12 15.22 0.28
N PHE A 362 12.37 16.08 -0.43
CA PHE A 362 11.06 16.54 0.02
C PHE A 362 9.93 15.88 -0.79
N VAL A 363 8.88 15.42 -0.08
CA VAL A 363 7.66 14.83 -0.63
C VAL A 363 6.46 15.61 -0.13
N LYS A 364 5.86 16.41 -1.00
CA LYS A 364 4.74 17.29 -0.64
C LYS A 364 3.45 16.50 -0.37
N THR A 365 3.21 15.42 -1.11
CA THR A 365 1.96 14.68 -1.03
C THR A 365 2.21 13.16 -1.01
N PRO A 366 2.62 12.59 0.14
CA PRO A 366 3.00 11.19 0.22
C PRO A 366 1.85 10.20 -0.05
N ALA A 367 0.60 10.69 -0.03
CA ALA A 367 -0.58 9.87 -0.35
C ALA A 367 -0.68 9.51 -1.83
N LEU A 368 0.03 10.22 -2.71
CA LEU A 368 0.03 10.03 -4.16
C LEU A 368 1.35 9.40 -4.62
N GLY A 369 1.26 8.22 -5.23
CA GLY A 369 2.43 7.53 -5.76
C GLY A 369 3.24 6.75 -4.69
N LEU A 370 4.34 6.19 -5.13
CA LEU A 370 5.32 5.45 -4.33
C LEU A 370 6.71 5.98 -4.68
N LEU A 371 7.53 6.24 -3.66
CA LEU A 371 8.95 6.48 -3.84
C LEU A 371 9.75 5.20 -3.63
N GLU A 372 10.57 4.84 -4.59
CA GLU A 372 11.46 3.69 -4.53
C GLU A 372 12.86 4.07 -4.98
N SER A 373 13.90 3.56 -4.29
CA SER A 373 15.27 3.69 -4.78
C SER A 373 15.47 2.81 -6.01
N ARG A 374 16.08 3.33 -7.07
CA ARG A 374 16.45 2.54 -8.26
C ARG A 374 17.26 1.30 -7.90
N PHE A 375 18.06 1.39 -6.85
CA PHE A 375 18.84 0.26 -6.36
C PHE A 375 17.94 -0.90 -5.89
N ASP A 376 16.85 -0.59 -5.15
CA ASP A 376 15.92 -1.60 -4.67
C ASP A 376 15.08 -2.18 -5.81
N PHE A 377 14.68 -1.36 -6.78
CA PHE A 377 13.97 -1.82 -7.95
C PHE A 377 14.75 -2.91 -8.69
N TYR A 378 16.04 -2.68 -8.94
CA TYR A 378 16.89 -3.68 -9.61
C TYR A 378 17.19 -4.92 -8.74
N SER A 379 17.27 -4.77 -7.41
CA SER A 379 17.49 -5.90 -6.50
C SER A 379 16.24 -6.78 -6.34
N ASN A 380 15.05 -6.19 -6.45
CA ASN A 380 13.76 -6.88 -6.39
C ASN A 380 13.37 -7.54 -7.72
N LEU A 381 13.94 -7.11 -8.84
CA LEU A 381 13.91 -7.89 -10.05
C LEU A 381 14.63 -9.20 -9.75
N LYS A 382 13.87 -10.29 -9.49
CA LYS A 382 14.40 -11.65 -9.40
C LYS A 382 15.01 -12.00 -10.76
N LEU A 383 16.23 -11.53 -10.99
CA LEU A 383 17.05 -12.03 -12.07
C LEU A 383 17.26 -13.52 -11.79
N PRO A 384 16.99 -14.42 -12.73
CA PRO A 384 17.22 -15.84 -12.51
C PRO A 384 18.65 -16.03 -12.01
N HIS A 385 18.86 -16.93 -11.05
CA HIS A 385 20.15 -17.26 -10.42
C HIS A 385 21.21 -17.83 -11.41
N ILE A 386 21.17 -17.44 -12.65
CA ILE A 386 22.02 -17.93 -13.74
C ILE A 386 22.91 -16.80 -14.21
N PHE A 387 23.80 -16.32 -13.33
CA PHE A 387 24.90 -15.48 -13.78
C PHE A 387 26.24 -16.23 -13.61
N SER A 388 26.53 -17.08 -14.59
CA SER A 388 27.92 -17.32 -14.99
C SER A 388 28.28 -16.33 -16.12
N LEU A 389 29.54 -15.99 -16.26
CA LEU A 389 30.06 -15.15 -17.37
C LEU A 389 29.69 -15.71 -18.76
N GLU A 390 29.33 -16.99 -18.84
CA GLU A 390 28.92 -17.69 -20.07
C GLU A 390 27.52 -17.25 -20.56
N ASN A 391 26.66 -16.66 -19.72
CA ASN A 391 25.27 -16.34 -20.03
C ASN A 391 24.99 -14.84 -20.19
N MET A 392 26.05 -13.99 -20.31
CA MET A 392 25.89 -12.55 -20.51
C MET A 392 25.10 -12.20 -21.78
N GLY A 393 25.15 -13.07 -22.81
CA GLY A 393 24.36 -12.92 -24.02
C GLY A 393 22.86 -13.03 -23.79
N GLU A 394 22.42 -13.96 -22.93
CA GLU A 394 21.01 -14.14 -22.57
C GLU A 394 20.49 -12.97 -21.72
N PHE A 395 21.34 -12.41 -20.85
CA PHE A 395 21.00 -11.21 -20.08
C PHE A 395 20.77 -9.98 -20.98
N LEU A 396 21.62 -9.76 -21.96
CA LEU A 396 21.41 -8.70 -22.95
C LEU A 396 20.11 -8.89 -23.75
N VAL A 397 19.80 -10.13 -24.12
CA VAL A 397 18.54 -10.48 -24.79
C VAL A 397 17.35 -10.25 -23.87
N TYR A 398 17.48 -10.58 -22.58
CA TYR A 398 16.45 -10.32 -21.56
C TYR A 398 16.20 -8.80 -21.39
N LEU A 399 17.26 -7.99 -21.27
CA LEU A 399 17.16 -6.54 -21.18
C LEU A 399 16.52 -5.91 -22.41
N ILE A 400 16.87 -6.40 -23.62
CA ILE A 400 16.28 -5.96 -24.89
C ILE A 400 14.81 -6.39 -24.97
N LYS A 401 14.49 -7.62 -24.59
CA LYS A 401 13.13 -8.17 -24.64
C LYS A 401 12.15 -7.45 -23.72
N PHE A 402 12.64 -6.97 -22.56
CA PHE A 402 11.85 -6.21 -21.58
C PHE A 402 12.00 -4.70 -21.71
N GLN A 403 12.69 -4.20 -22.76
CA GLN A 403 12.95 -2.76 -22.99
C GLN A 403 13.57 -2.03 -21.77
N ILE A 404 14.31 -2.74 -20.92
CA ILE A 404 14.97 -2.14 -19.76
C ILE A 404 16.18 -1.35 -20.25
N ARG A 405 16.08 -0.02 -20.27
CA ARG A 405 17.20 0.88 -20.55
C ARG A 405 18.04 1.07 -19.30
N ILE A 406 19.12 0.32 -19.16
CA ILE A 406 20.13 0.55 -18.12
C ILE A 406 21.19 1.50 -18.69
N LYS A 407 21.51 2.58 -17.96
CA LYS A 407 22.65 3.43 -18.33
C LYS A 407 23.95 2.64 -18.16
N PRO A 408 24.95 2.82 -19.05
CA PRO A 408 26.22 2.09 -18.99
C PRO A 408 26.92 2.19 -17.63
N GLU A 409 26.82 3.32 -16.96
CA GLU A 409 27.36 3.59 -15.62
C GLU A 409 26.71 2.75 -14.50
N ASP A 410 25.42 2.42 -14.63
CA ASP A 410 24.69 1.60 -13.66
C ASP A 410 24.99 0.11 -13.87
N LEU A 411 25.19 -0.30 -15.12
CA LEU A 411 25.62 -1.65 -15.47
C LEU A 411 27.02 -1.95 -14.89
N GLN A 412 27.93 -1.00 -14.95
CA GLN A 412 29.28 -1.14 -14.39
C GLN A 412 29.27 -1.28 -12.87
N LYS A 413 28.40 -0.51 -12.18
CA LYS A 413 28.20 -0.62 -10.72
C LYS A 413 27.61 -1.96 -10.31
N GLN A 414 26.65 -2.49 -11.06
CA GLN A 414 26.06 -3.80 -10.78
C GLN A 414 27.04 -4.94 -11.00
N VAL A 415 27.85 -4.91 -12.04
CA VAL A 415 28.92 -5.88 -12.27
C VAL A 415 29.92 -5.85 -11.13
N LEU A 416 30.37 -4.69 -10.68
CA LEU A 416 31.29 -4.53 -9.53
C LEU A 416 30.66 -4.98 -8.20
N TYR A 417 29.35 -4.80 -8.01
CA TYR A 417 28.63 -5.27 -6.82
C TYR A 417 28.56 -6.80 -6.78
N GLN A 418 28.22 -7.44 -7.89
CA GLN A 418 28.19 -8.89 -8.01
C GLN A 418 29.59 -9.53 -7.83
N LEU A 419 30.64 -8.90 -8.37
CA LEU A 419 32.02 -9.34 -8.20
C LEU A 419 32.49 -9.24 -6.73
N ARG A 420 32.00 -8.27 -5.96
CA ARG A 420 32.27 -8.20 -4.50
C ARG A 420 31.60 -9.30 -3.70
N PHE A 421 30.41 -9.74 -4.11
CA PHE A 421 29.70 -10.87 -3.47
C PHE A 421 30.33 -12.23 -3.78
N LEU A 422 30.96 -12.36 -4.95
CA LEU A 422 31.62 -13.62 -5.36
C LEU A 422 33.04 -13.79 -4.78
N ARG A 423 33.55 -12.81 -3.99
CA ARG A 423 34.91 -12.88 -3.41
C ARG A 423 36.02 -13.22 -4.42
N ILE A 424 35.93 -12.67 -5.63
CA ILE A 424 36.99 -12.72 -6.63
C ILE A 424 37.62 -11.33 -6.74
#